data_836b2c4e20f8dc127a1843e3702cea21
#
_entry.id   836b2c4e20f8dc127a1843e3702cea21
#
_cell.length_a   1.000
_cell.length_b   1.000
_cell.length_c   1.000
_cell.angle_alpha   90.00
_cell.angle_beta   90.00
_cell.angle_gamma   90.00
#
_symmetry.space_group_name_H-M   'P 1'
#
loop_
_entity.id
_entity.type
_entity.pdbx_description
1 polymer ?
#
loop_
_entity_poly.entity_id
_entity_poly.type
_entity_poly.pdbx_seq_one_letter_code
_entity_poly.pdbx_strand_id
1 'polypeptide(L)'
;MPNVRHFLVAAALLGLAAATAAAAPATPKLIYKVDTVTVKASGNTLVVTADGAVNSGGWTLPHLRMREARTAESDTATVDFLATPPASDVVVIQALVPIAATARFPLPHYGTVQVQVMAETNSVTAPLRQSVPDR
;
A
#
# COMPACT_ATOMS: atom_id res chain seq x y z
N MET A 1 -3.96 -74.70 11.45
CA MET A 1 -4.65 -73.49 10.97
C MET A 1 -3.74 -72.34 11.29
N PRO A 2 -3.06 -71.79 10.32
CA PRO A 2 -2.25 -70.56 10.59
C PRO A 2 -3.17 -69.39 10.77
N ASN A 3 -3.26 -68.93 11.97
CA ASN A 3 -3.94 -67.65 12.24
C ASN A 3 -2.99 -66.50 11.86
N VAL A 4 -3.20 -66.05 10.68
CA VAL A 4 -2.50 -64.81 10.26
C VAL A 4 -3.19 -63.66 10.93
N ARG A 5 -2.65 -63.24 12.04
CA ARG A 5 -3.06 -61.99 12.64
C ARG A 5 -2.34 -60.88 11.91
N HIS A 6 -3.01 -60.28 10.99
CA HIS A 6 -2.55 -59.05 10.40
C HIS A 6 -2.70 -57.96 11.46
N PHE A 7 -1.60 -57.66 12.11
CA PHE A 7 -1.52 -56.40 12.85
C PHE A 7 -1.38 -55.30 11.83
N LEU A 8 -2.48 -54.68 11.49
CA LEU A 8 -2.46 -53.37 10.89
C LEU A 8 -2.02 -52.40 11.95
N VAL A 9 -0.73 -52.13 11.98
CA VAL A 9 -0.22 -50.95 12.66
C VAL A 9 -0.66 -49.78 11.81
N ALA A 10 -1.78 -49.22 12.13
CA ALA A 10 -2.15 -47.93 11.64
C ALA A 10 -1.18 -46.92 12.30
N ALA A 11 -0.08 -46.64 11.65
CA ALA A 11 0.72 -45.47 11.98
C ALA A 11 -0.15 -44.24 11.70
N ALA A 12 -0.84 -43.78 12.73
CA ALA A 12 -1.43 -42.49 12.69
C ALA A 12 -0.27 -41.48 12.62
N LEU A 13 0.09 -41.13 11.41
CA LEU A 13 0.88 -39.93 11.17
C LEU A 13 0.00 -38.75 11.61
N LEU A 14 0.09 -38.41 12.87
CA LEU A 14 -0.29 -37.07 13.30
C LEU A 14 0.66 -36.12 12.57
N GLY A 15 0.26 -35.74 11.38
CA GLY A 15 0.83 -34.58 10.75
C GLY A 15 0.54 -33.42 11.66
N LEU A 16 1.53 -33.07 12.46
CA LEU A 16 1.53 -31.79 13.13
C LEU A 16 1.62 -30.76 12.01
N ALA A 17 0.49 -30.40 11.44
CA ALA A 17 0.38 -29.19 10.69
C ALA A 17 0.67 -28.09 11.71
N ALA A 18 1.93 -27.70 11.82
CA ALA A 18 2.25 -26.44 12.44
C ALA A 18 1.53 -25.39 11.60
N ALA A 19 0.31 -25.08 11.99
CA ALA A 19 -0.31 -23.85 11.57
C ALA A 19 0.61 -22.75 12.09
N THR A 20 1.59 -22.36 11.28
CA THR A 20 2.19 -21.07 11.44
C THR A 20 1.01 -20.11 11.35
N ALA A 21 0.55 -19.66 12.51
CA ALA A 21 -0.35 -18.55 12.55
C ALA A 21 0.44 -17.41 11.87
N ALA A 22 0.25 -17.27 10.55
CA ALA A 22 0.67 -16.10 9.85
C ALA A 22 0.01 -14.97 10.59
N ALA A 23 0.79 -14.17 11.32
CA ALA A 23 0.30 -12.95 11.89
C ALA A 23 -0.48 -12.25 10.77
N ALA A 24 -1.76 -11.98 10.99
CA ALA A 24 -2.57 -11.29 10.01
C ALA A 24 -1.77 -10.07 9.55
N PRO A 25 -1.56 -9.88 8.23
CA PRO A 25 -0.79 -8.73 7.77
C PRO A 25 -1.39 -7.48 8.37
N ALA A 26 -0.56 -6.65 8.99
CA ALA A 26 -1.02 -5.42 9.58
C ALA A 26 -1.71 -4.60 8.50
N THR A 27 -2.89 -4.08 8.80
CA THR A 27 -3.67 -3.29 7.86
C THR A 27 -2.95 -1.99 7.56
N PRO A 28 -2.69 -1.66 6.29
CA PRO A 28 -2.11 -0.37 5.95
C PRO A 28 -3.01 0.78 6.42
N LYS A 29 -2.37 1.86 6.83
CA LYS A 29 -3.04 3.09 7.27
C LYS A 29 -2.47 4.29 6.54
N LEU A 30 -3.24 5.37 6.48
CA LEU A 30 -2.74 6.63 5.98
C LEU A 30 -1.52 7.06 6.80
N ILE A 31 -0.48 7.54 6.12
CA ILE A 31 0.68 8.12 6.79
C ILE A 31 0.27 9.41 7.50
N TYR A 32 1.11 9.89 8.41
CA TYR A 32 0.78 11.04 9.24
C TYR A 32 0.57 12.31 8.42
N LYS A 33 1.50 12.63 7.50
CA LYS A 33 1.40 13.81 6.64
C LYS A 33 2.08 13.58 5.30
N VAL A 34 1.62 14.31 4.29
CA VAL A 34 2.28 14.40 2.98
C VAL A 34 2.84 15.82 2.82
N ASP A 35 4.07 15.93 2.32
CA ASP A 35 4.76 17.21 2.15
C ASP A 35 4.81 17.64 0.68
N THR A 36 5.19 16.72 -0.21
CA THR A 36 5.41 17.02 -1.63
C THR A 36 4.82 15.95 -2.50
N VAL A 37 4.20 16.35 -3.58
CA VAL A 37 3.65 15.44 -4.59
C VAL A 37 4.09 15.90 -5.97
N THR A 38 4.62 14.97 -6.75
CA THR A 38 4.97 15.18 -8.16
C THR A 38 4.16 14.24 -9.01
N VAL A 39 3.51 14.76 -10.04
CA VAL A 39 2.66 13.99 -10.93
C VAL A 39 3.12 14.19 -12.36
N LYS A 40 3.36 13.10 -13.07
CA LYS A 40 3.73 13.09 -14.48
C LYS A 40 2.81 12.16 -15.25
N ALA A 41 2.36 12.59 -16.41
CA ALA A 41 1.66 11.72 -17.36
C ALA A 41 2.61 11.32 -18.47
N SER A 42 2.68 10.02 -18.76
CA SER A 42 3.46 9.47 -19.85
C SER A 42 2.58 8.50 -20.63
N GLY A 43 2.14 8.90 -21.82
CA GLY A 43 1.16 8.13 -22.59
C GLY A 43 -0.14 7.95 -21.79
N ASN A 44 -0.53 6.71 -21.56
CA ASN A 44 -1.71 6.37 -20.77
C ASN A 44 -1.40 6.07 -19.30
N THR A 45 -0.19 6.38 -18.86
CA THR A 45 0.27 6.08 -17.51
C THR A 45 0.47 7.35 -16.70
N LEU A 46 -0.05 7.34 -15.50
CA LEU A 46 0.13 8.39 -14.50
C LEU A 46 1.20 7.93 -13.51
N VAL A 47 2.26 8.71 -13.34
CA VAL A 47 3.31 8.44 -12.36
C VAL A 47 3.19 9.46 -11.23
N VAL A 48 2.92 8.97 -10.04
CA VAL A 48 2.76 9.79 -8.84
C VAL A 48 3.90 9.48 -7.88
N THR A 49 4.62 10.51 -7.47
CA THR A 49 5.66 10.43 -6.44
C THR A 49 5.26 11.33 -5.28
N ALA A 50 5.22 10.77 -4.09
CA ALA A 50 4.84 11.50 -2.89
C ALA A 50 5.89 11.35 -1.80
N ASP A 51 6.20 12.45 -1.14
CA ASP A 51 7.06 12.50 0.03
C ASP A 51 6.25 12.99 1.21
N GLY A 52 6.46 12.39 2.35
CA GLY A 52 5.77 12.75 3.57
C GLY A 52 6.51 12.24 4.80
N ALA A 53 5.78 12.08 5.87
CA ALA A 53 6.34 11.59 7.12
C ALA A 53 5.32 10.75 7.88
N VAL A 54 5.84 9.85 8.68
CA VAL A 54 5.09 9.11 9.70
C VAL A 54 5.48 9.63 11.08
N ASN A 55 4.64 9.40 12.07
CA ASN A 55 4.81 9.96 13.41
C ASN A 55 5.64 9.08 14.36
N SER A 56 6.19 7.99 13.86
CA SER A 56 7.06 7.11 14.64
C SER A 56 7.97 6.31 13.70
N GLY A 57 9.01 5.70 14.24
CA GLY A 57 9.76 4.70 13.53
C GLY A 57 8.98 3.40 13.36
N GLY A 58 9.51 2.47 12.57
CA GLY A 58 8.95 1.13 12.42
C GLY A 58 7.86 0.97 11.36
N TRP A 59 7.46 2.02 10.68
CA TRP A 59 6.54 1.92 9.55
C TRP A 59 7.25 1.29 8.34
N THR A 60 6.53 0.43 7.62
CA THR A 60 7.08 -0.32 6.47
C THR A 60 6.13 -0.25 5.28
N LEU A 61 6.62 -0.68 4.11
CA LEU A 61 5.82 -0.85 2.89
C LEU A 61 5.04 0.40 2.48
N PRO A 62 5.70 1.56 2.35
CA PRO A 62 5.01 2.75 1.85
C PRO A 62 4.53 2.54 0.43
N HIS A 63 3.29 2.90 0.16
CA HIS A 63 2.70 2.77 -1.16
C HIS A 63 1.56 3.78 -1.37
N LEU A 64 1.22 3.97 -2.62
CA LEU A 64 0.12 4.82 -3.05
C LEU A 64 -0.98 3.95 -3.63
N ARG A 65 -2.23 4.24 -3.26
CA ARG A 65 -3.40 3.54 -3.78
C ARG A 65 -4.39 4.55 -4.32
N MET A 66 -4.76 4.39 -5.59
CA MET A 66 -5.77 5.25 -6.20
C MET A 66 -7.16 4.84 -5.71
N ARG A 67 -7.93 5.83 -5.28
CA ARG A 67 -9.35 5.63 -5.02
C ARG A 67 -10.10 5.60 -6.34
N GLU A 68 -11.07 4.71 -6.44
CA GLU A 68 -11.97 4.73 -7.57
C GLU A 68 -12.77 6.01 -7.57
N ALA A 69 -12.77 6.69 -8.72
CA ALA A 69 -13.60 7.88 -8.90
C ALA A 69 -15.07 7.46 -8.87
N ARG A 70 -15.80 7.97 -7.88
CA ARG A 70 -17.23 7.67 -7.73
C ARG A 70 -18.09 8.38 -8.77
N THR A 71 -17.57 9.39 -9.42
CA THR A 71 -18.29 10.15 -10.45
C THR A 71 -17.38 10.40 -11.64
N ALA A 72 -17.91 10.25 -12.84
CA ALA A 72 -17.19 10.52 -14.10
C ALA A 72 -16.88 12.01 -14.31
N GLU A 73 -17.36 12.88 -13.45
CA GLU A 73 -17.27 14.33 -13.58
C GLU A 73 -16.12 14.94 -12.76
N SER A 74 -15.42 14.12 -11.96
CA SER A 74 -14.32 14.65 -11.14
C SER A 74 -13.07 14.84 -11.98
N ASP A 75 -12.55 16.04 -12.01
CA ASP A 75 -11.26 16.37 -12.61
C ASP A 75 -10.07 16.06 -11.68
N THR A 76 -10.34 15.57 -10.48
CA THR A 76 -9.34 15.25 -9.46
C THR A 76 -9.32 13.75 -9.20
N ALA A 77 -8.14 13.15 -9.40
CA ALA A 77 -7.88 11.79 -8.97
C ALA A 77 -7.38 11.80 -7.52
N THR A 78 -7.98 10.99 -6.67
CA THR A 78 -7.60 10.88 -5.26
C THR A 78 -6.75 9.66 -5.03
N VAL A 79 -5.61 9.84 -4.39
CA VAL A 79 -4.65 8.78 -4.08
C VAL A 79 -4.39 8.78 -2.58
N ASP A 80 -4.48 7.62 -1.95
CA ASP A 80 -4.13 7.45 -0.55
C ASP A 80 -2.66 7.10 -0.41
N PHE A 81 -1.95 7.82 0.45
CA PHE A 81 -0.58 7.49 0.82
C PHE A 81 -0.62 6.61 2.07
N LEU A 82 -0.31 5.35 1.89
CA LEU A 82 -0.44 4.32 2.90
C LEU A 82 0.92 3.73 3.28
N ALA A 83 1.02 3.27 4.50
CA ALA A 83 2.12 2.44 4.97
C ALA A 83 1.63 1.52 6.08
N THR A 84 2.39 0.49 6.36
CA THR A 84 2.07 -0.45 7.42
C THR A 84 2.66 0.05 8.74
N PRO A 85 1.84 0.33 9.75
CA PRO A 85 2.33 0.77 11.04
C PRO A 85 3.10 -0.34 11.76
N PRO A 86 3.99 0.00 12.71
CA PRO A 86 4.63 -1.01 13.55
C PRO A 86 3.59 -1.74 14.40
N ALA A 87 3.91 -2.97 14.79
CA ALA A 87 3.07 -3.72 15.71
C ALA A 87 2.96 -2.98 17.04
N SER A 88 1.80 -3.07 17.70
CA SER A 88 1.51 -2.31 18.91
C SER A 88 2.41 -2.69 20.12
N ASP A 89 3.02 -3.86 20.06
CA ASP A 89 3.93 -4.38 21.10
C ASP A 89 5.41 -4.04 20.86
N VAL A 90 5.71 -3.38 19.74
CA VAL A 90 7.07 -2.98 19.38
C VAL A 90 7.37 -1.59 19.92
N VAL A 91 8.51 -1.45 20.58
CA VAL A 91 8.99 -0.14 21.03
C VAL A 91 9.55 0.62 19.83
N VAL A 92 9.03 1.80 19.59
CA VAL A 92 9.43 2.65 18.45
C VAL A 92 9.78 4.06 18.92
N ILE A 93 10.61 4.74 18.14
CA ILE A 93 10.94 6.14 18.39
C ILE A 93 9.75 7.01 17.99
N GLN A 94 9.33 7.89 18.90
CA GLN A 94 8.28 8.89 18.63
C GLN A 94 8.91 10.12 18.01
N ALA A 95 9.02 10.12 16.70
CA ALA A 95 9.58 11.22 15.92
C ALA A 95 9.02 11.20 14.50
N LEU A 96 9.00 12.34 13.85
CA LEU A 96 8.65 12.38 12.43
C LEU A 96 9.76 11.73 11.61
N VAL A 97 9.41 10.67 10.89
CA VAL A 97 10.32 9.92 10.04
C VAL A 97 9.93 10.12 8.59
N PRO A 98 10.84 10.60 7.73
CA PRO A 98 10.54 10.77 6.30
C PRO A 98 10.19 9.45 5.63
N ILE A 99 9.21 9.50 4.73
CA ILE A 99 8.77 8.35 3.97
C ILE A 99 8.39 8.81 2.56
N ALA A 100 8.66 7.97 1.58
CA ALA A 100 8.37 8.28 0.19
C ALA A 100 7.79 7.07 -0.53
N ALA A 101 6.96 7.33 -1.53
CA ALA A 101 6.43 6.28 -2.38
C ALA A 101 6.23 6.80 -3.80
N THR A 102 6.39 5.92 -4.77
CA THR A 102 6.13 6.17 -6.17
C THR A 102 5.24 5.06 -6.71
N ALA A 103 4.23 5.41 -7.46
CA ALA A 103 3.36 4.44 -8.08
C ALA A 103 2.99 4.87 -9.50
N ARG A 104 2.65 3.87 -10.31
CA ARG A 104 2.16 4.05 -11.67
C ARG A 104 0.73 3.59 -11.73
N PHE A 105 -0.12 4.42 -12.29
CA PHE A 105 -1.54 4.12 -12.45
C PHE A 105 -1.94 4.33 -13.91
N PRO A 106 -2.94 3.59 -14.42
CA PRO A 106 -3.56 3.98 -15.67
C PRO A 106 -4.24 5.33 -15.50
N LEU A 107 -4.22 6.17 -16.54
CA LEU A 107 -4.96 7.43 -16.51
C LEU A 107 -6.44 7.14 -16.30
N PRO A 108 -7.06 7.60 -15.20
CA PRO A 108 -8.39 7.14 -14.82
C PRO A 108 -9.49 7.64 -15.73
N HIS A 109 -9.39 8.86 -16.27
CA HIS A 109 -10.40 9.44 -17.16
C HIS A 109 -9.85 10.55 -18.03
N TYR A 110 -10.49 10.78 -19.16
CA TYR A 110 -10.32 12.00 -19.93
C TYR A 110 -10.78 13.19 -19.08
N GLY A 111 -9.89 14.15 -18.87
CA GLY A 111 -10.21 15.35 -18.10
C GLY A 111 -9.65 15.40 -16.70
N THR A 112 -8.97 14.35 -16.21
CA THR A 112 -8.23 14.45 -14.96
C THR A 112 -7.11 15.48 -15.12
N VAL A 113 -7.17 16.55 -14.33
CA VAL A 113 -6.22 17.67 -14.43
C VAL A 113 -5.34 17.81 -13.19
N GLN A 114 -5.68 17.12 -12.12
CA GLN A 114 -4.93 17.18 -10.86
C GLN A 114 -5.04 15.88 -10.07
N VAL A 115 -4.06 15.64 -9.22
CA VAL A 115 -4.03 14.49 -8.32
C VAL A 115 -3.93 14.99 -6.89
N GLN A 116 -4.82 14.51 -6.04
CA GLN A 116 -4.80 14.80 -4.61
C GLN A 116 -4.29 13.57 -3.86
N VAL A 117 -3.21 13.75 -3.11
CA VAL A 117 -2.66 12.71 -2.25
C VAL A 117 -3.10 12.97 -0.82
N MET A 118 -3.75 11.97 -0.24
CA MET A 118 -4.33 12.02 1.10
C MET A 118 -3.41 11.40 2.13
N ALA A 119 -3.23 12.09 3.25
CA ALA A 119 -2.63 11.57 4.46
C ALA A 119 -3.60 11.75 5.63
N GLU A 120 -3.22 11.29 6.82
CA GLU A 120 -4.09 11.35 7.99
C GLU A 120 -4.43 12.79 8.40
N THR A 121 -3.43 13.69 8.42
CA THR A 121 -3.60 15.07 8.92
C THR A 121 -3.72 16.11 7.83
N ASN A 122 -3.35 15.78 6.59
CA ASN A 122 -3.40 16.74 5.49
C ASN A 122 -3.55 16.05 4.13
N SER A 123 -3.64 16.86 3.10
CA SER A 123 -3.58 16.42 1.71
C SER A 123 -2.82 17.44 0.88
N VAL A 124 -2.21 16.98 -0.20
CA VAL A 124 -1.53 17.86 -1.18
C VAL A 124 -2.09 17.54 -2.56
N THR A 125 -2.47 18.59 -3.28
CA THR A 125 -2.97 18.49 -4.65
C THR A 125 -1.91 19.00 -5.61
N ALA A 126 -1.57 18.20 -6.60
CA ALA A 126 -0.60 18.55 -7.63
C ALA A 126 -1.25 18.53 -9.01
N PRO A 127 -0.96 19.52 -9.86
CA PRO A 127 -1.46 19.51 -11.23
C PRO A 127 -0.80 18.42 -12.07
N LEU A 128 -1.56 17.88 -12.99
CA LEU A 128 -1.06 16.91 -13.96
C LEU A 128 -0.19 17.63 -15.00
N ARG A 129 1.10 17.37 -14.99
CA ARG A 129 1.99 17.85 -16.02
C ARG A 129 2.15 16.79 -17.09
N GLN A 130 1.68 17.11 -18.29
CA GLN A 130 1.99 16.30 -19.45
C GLN A 130 3.45 16.53 -19.83
N SER A 131 4.25 15.47 -19.87
CA SER A 131 5.54 15.58 -20.52
C SER A 131 5.28 15.69 -22.03
N VAL A 132 5.44 16.87 -22.56
CA VAL A 132 5.51 17.07 -24.01
C VAL A 132 6.78 16.36 -24.48
N PRO A 133 6.69 15.38 -25.40
CA PRO A 133 7.91 14.80 -25.95
C PRO A 133 8.73 15.91 -26.60
N ASP A 134 9.94 16.08 -26.14
CA ASP A 134 10.91 16.95 -26.77
C ASP A 134 11.09 16.52 -28.24
N ARG A 135 10.87 17.45 -29.11
CA ARG A 135 11.09 17.23 -30.54
C ARG A 135 12.58 17.25 -30.86
#